data_dd7f13e1b38b7166383e7f6bc947ec21
#
_entry.id   dd7f13e1b38b7166383e7f6bc947ec21
#
_cell.length_a   1.000
_cell.length_b   1.000
_cell.length_c   1.000
_cell.angle_alpha   90.00
_cell.angle_beta   90.00
_cell.angle_gamma   90.00
#
_symmetry.space_group_name_H-M   'P 1'
#
loop_
_entity.id
_entity.type
_entity.pdbx_description
1 polymer ?
#
loop_
_entity_poly.entity_id
_entity_poly.type
_entity_poly.pdbx_seq_one_letter_code
_entity_poly.pdbx_strand_id
1 'polypeptide(L)'
;MKPMQKESIMNETHDVDLLNEGLQGEYFGITAYDAALGTGLLSAKVATVAKGFQADHRAHAQAIREAIERLRGRASAPKTWKEYAAIYPPPKLASETDVLQYAASLERSAAVADTKMVAKLHDPALRTLFARIGGVEAMHWALLRSTLGEPPIPDSFLPAD
;
A
#
# COMPACT_ATOMS: atom_id res chain seq x y z
N MET A 1 -14.00 25.16 -25.33
CA MET A 1 -14.33 24.05 -24.40
C MET A 1 -15.27 24.58 -23.34
N LYS A 2 -16.39 23.86 -23.06
CA LYS A 2 -17.39 24.29 -22.06
C LYS A 2 -16.77 24.17 -20.64
N PRO A 3 -17.14 25.06 -19.67
CA PRO A 3 -16.57 25.03 -18.30
C PRO A 3 -16.63 23.68 -17.61
N MET A 4 -17.78 23.00 -17.63
CA MET A 4 -17.99 21.66 -17.07
C MET A 4 -17.05 20.60 -17.65
N GLN A 5 -16.73 20.67 -18.95
CA GLN A 5 -15.82 19.72 -19.60
C GLN A 5 -14.36 19.96 -19.16
N LYS A 6 -14.00 21.23 -18.89
CA LYS A 6 -12.68 21.57 -18.36
C LYS A 6 -12.49 21.06 -16.93
N GLU A 7 -13.51 21.20 -16.10
CA GLU A 7 -13.51 20.72 -14.71
C GLU A 7 -13.41 19.20 -14.64
N SER A 8 -14.19 18.45 -15.45
CA SER A 8 -14.10 16.99 -15.53
C SER A 8 -12.69 16.52 -15.89
N ILE A 9 -12.05 17.13 -16.91
CA ILE A 9 -10.68 16.78 -17.31
C ILE A 9 -9.68 17.07 -16.19
N MET A 10 -9.85 18.17 -15.46
CA MET A 10 -8.96 18.50 -14.34
C MET A 10 -9.08 17.47 -13.19
N ASN A 11 -10.31 17.05 -12.87
CA ASN A 11 -10.56 16.04 -11.86
C ASN A 11 -10.01 14.68 -12.27
N GLU A 12 -10.19 14.26 -13.51
CA GLU A 12 -9.61 13.01 -14.04
C GLU A 12 -8.07 13.02 -14.00
N THR A 13 -7.44 14.15 -14.38
CA THR A 13 -5.97 14.28 -14.30
C THR A 13 -5.49 14.20 -12.87
N HIS A 14 -6.17 14.88 -11.94
CA HIS A 14 -5.86 14.82 -10.51
C HIS A 14 -5.99 13.40 -9.95
N ASP A 15 -7.07 12.69 -10.28
CA ASP A 15 -7.29 11.31 -9.85
C ASP A 15 -6.21 10.38 -10.41
N VAL A 16 -5.74 10.57 -11.67
CA VAL A 16 -4.61 9.80 -12.23
C VAL A 16 -3.31 10.03 -11.46
N ASP A 17 -3.04 11.26 -11.03
CA ASP A 17 -1.84 11.55 -10.23
C ASP A 17 -1.91 10.85 -8.88
N LEU A 18 -3.06 10.91 -8.18
CA LEU A 18 -3.29 10.21 -6.92
C LEU A 18 -3.21 8.69 -7.07
N LEU A 19 -3.77 8.13 -8.15
CA LEU A 19 -3.65 6.71 -8.46
C LEU A 19 -2.19 6.29 -8.64
N ASN A 20 -1.36 7.12 -9.27
CA ASN A 20 0.07 6.85 -9.41
C ASN A 20 0.83 6.92 -8.08
N GLU A 21 0.42 7.81 -7.15
CA GLU A 21 0.95 7.81 -5.78
C GLU A 21 0.64 6.48 -5.07
N GLY A 22 -0.63 6.04 -5.08
CA GLY A 22 -1.04 4.76 -4.51
C GLY A 22 -0.34 3.57 -5.17
N LEU A 23 -0.20 3.57 -6.50
CA LEU A 23 0.52 2.54 -7.25
C LEU A 23 1.99 2.42 -6.82
N GLN A 24 2.67 3.52 -6.53
CA GLN A 24 4.03 3.49 -5.99
C GLN A 24 4.08 2.91 -4.58
N GLY A 25 3.05 3.13 -3.76
CA GLY A 25 2.90 2.48 -2.44
C GLY A 25 2.83 0.97 -2.57
N GLU A 26 1.98 0.46 -3.47
CA GLU A 26 1.86 -0.97 -3.72
C GLU A 26 3.15 -1.60 -4.25
N TYR A 27 3.82 -0.94 -5.18
CA TYR A 27 5.13 -1.41 -5.66
C TYR A 27 6.19 -1.42 -4.56
N PHE A 28 6.16 -0.45 -3.65
CA PHE A 28 7.01 -0.46 -2.48
C PHE A 28 6.71 -1.66 -1.57
N GLY A 29 5.44 -1.96 -1.27
CA GLY A 29 5.01 -3.14 -0.53
C GLY A 29 5.52 -4.44 -1.15
N ILE A 30 5.32 -4.62 -2.48
CA ILE A 30 5.81 -5.79 -3.21
C ILE A 30 7.32 -5.98 -3.03
N THR A 31 8.10 -4.90 -3.20
CA THR A 31 9.57 -4.99 -3.11
C THR A 31 10.06 -5.13 -1.67
N ALA A 32 9.35 -4.57 -0.69
CA ALA A 32 9.65 -4.73 0.73
C ALA A 32 9.45 -6.19 1.17
N TYR A 33 8.37 -6.84 0.72
CA TYR A 33 8.16 -8.27 0.98
C TYR A 33 9.17 -9.16 0.24
N ASP A 34 9.57 -8.84 -0.99
CA ASP A 34 10.66 -9.54 -1.67
C ASP A 34 11.97 -9.45 -0.87
N ALA A 35 12.31 -8.26 -0.38
CA ALA A 35 13.48 -8.05 0.44
C ALA A 35 13.40 -8.83 1.77
N ALA A 36 12.25 -8.78 2.47
CA ALA A 36 12.03 -9.49 3.72
C ALA A 36 12.17 -11.01 3.55
N LEU A 37 11.57 -11.59 2.50
CA LEU A 37 11.67 -13.00 2.15
C LEU A 37 13.11 -13.41 1.80
N GLY A 38 13.90 -12.50 1.23
CA GLY A 38 15.31 -12.70 0.88
C GLY A 38 16.28 -12.63 2.06
N THR A 39 15.85 -12.17 3.24
CA THR A 39 16.73 -12.04 4.42
C THR A 39 17.16 -13.37 5.01
N GLY A 40 16.37 -14.43 4.83
CA GLY A 40 16.55 -15.70 5.52
C GLY A 40 16.20 -15.68 7.02
N LEU A 41 15.65 -14.57 7.52
CA LEU A 41 15.28 -14.41 8.95
C LEU A 41 13.90 -14.97 9.28
N LEU A 42 13.03 -15.18 8.27
CA LEU A 42 11.65 -15.59 8.48
C LEU A 42 11.52 -17.10 8.65
N SER A 43 10.76 -17.52 9.64
CA SER A 43 10.31 -18.90 9.75
C SER A 43 9.41 -19.29 8.56
N ALA A 44 9.30 -20.57 8.24
CA ALA A 44 8.47 -21.04 7.12
C ALA A 44 7.00 -20.61 7.23
N LYS A 45 6.46 -20.54 8.45
CA LYS A 45 5.10 -20.07 8.72
C LYS A 45 4.94 -18.59 8.38
N VAL A 46 5.85 -17.75 8.85
CA VAL A 46 5.83 -16.30 8.60
C VAL A 46 6.09 -16.00 7.14
N ALA A 47 7.03 -16.71 6.50
CA ALA A 47 7.31 -16.56 5.08
C ALA A 47 6.09 -16.91 4.20
N THR A 48 5.25 -17.88 4.62
CA THR A 48 4.00 -18.20 3.90
C THR A 48 3.00 -17.04 4.00
N VAL A 49 2.84 -16.43 5.17
CA VAL A 49 1.97 -15.25 5.35
C VAL A 49 2.49 -14.06 4.54
N ALA A 50 3.80 -13.79 4.61
CA ALA A 50 4.44 -12.70 3.86
C ALA A 50 4.23 -12.82 2.34
N LYS A 51 4.27 -14.05 1.79
CA LYS A 51 3.94 -14.31 0.38
C LYS A 51 2.48 -14.01 0.06
N GLY A 52 1.56 -14.30 0.99
CA GLY A 52 0.14 -13.94 0.86
C GLY A 52 -0.04 -12.43 0.76
N PHE A 53 0.51 -11.66 1.70
CA PHE A 53 0.44 -10.20 1.69
C PHE A 53 1.06 -9.59 0.43
N GLN A 54 2.22 -10.13 0.00
CA GLN A 54 2.82 -9.70 -1.26
C GLN A 54 1.90 -9.95 -2.47
N ALA A 55 1.15 -11.06 -2.47
CA ALA A 55 0.18 -11.35 -3.53
C ALA A 55 -1.00 -10.36 -3.51
N ASP A 56 -1.44 -9.94 -2.32
CA ASP A 56 -2.47 -8.91 -2.18
C ASP A 56 -1.98 -7.57 -2.72
N HIS A 57 -0.77 -7.11 -2.38
CA HIS A 57 -0.18 -5.90 -2.97
C HIS A 57 -0.07 -5.97 -4.50
N ARG A 58 0.25 -7.14 -5.08
CA ARG A 58 0.23 -7.31 -6.55
C ARG A 58 -1.17 -7.16 -7.13
N ALA A 59 -2.19 -7.69 -6.46
CA ALA A 59 -3.59 -7.55 -6.88
C ALA A 59 -4.07 -6.09 -6.76
N HIS A 60 -3.69 -5.39 -5.69
CA HIS A 60 -3.97 -3.96 -5.52
C HIS A 60 -3.32 -3.13 -6.63
N ALA A 61 -2.02 -3.34 -6.88
CA ALA A 61 -1.29 -2.66 -7.95
C ALA A 61 -1.94 -2.88 -9.32
N GLN A 62 -2.40 -4.09 -9.60
CA GLN A 62 -3.09 -4.39 -10.86
C GLN A 62 -4.41 -3.63 -10.96
N ALA A 63 -5.24 -3.61 -9.90
CA ALA A 63 -6.50 -2.89 -9.88
C ALA A 63 -6.32 -1.37 -10.05
N ILE A 64 -5.27 -0.79 -9.44
CA ILE A 64 -4.93 0.64 -9.61
C ILE A 64 -4.48 0.92 -11.05
N ARG A 65 -3.65 0.06 -11.66
CA ARG A 65 -3.24 0.19 -13.06
C ARG A 65 -4.43 0.20 -14.01
N GLU A 66 -5.36 -0.75 -13.83
CA GLU A 66 -6.58 -0.81 -14.62
C GLU A 66 -7.45 0.45 -14.45
N ALA A 67 -7.47 1.03 -13.25
CA ALA A 67 -8.15 2.30 -13.00
C ALA A 67 -7.49 3.45 -13.77
N ILE A 68 -6.15 3.54 -13.77
CA ILE A 68 -5.38 4.52 -14.54
C ILE A 68 -5.67 4.38 -16.05
N GLU A 69 -5.66 3.16 -16.56
CA GLU A 69 -5.95 2.88 -17.98
C GLU A 69 -7.36 3.30 -18.38
N ARG A 70 -8.39 3.03 -17.52
CA ARG A 70 -9.76 3.49 -17.75
C ARG A 70 -9.86 5.02 -17.85
N LEU A 71 -9.07 5.76 -17.09
CA LEU A 71 -8.96 7.22 -17.17
C LEU A 71 -8.02 7.69 -18.29
N ARG A 72 -7.53 6.77 -19.16
CA ARG A 72 -6.57 7.07 -20.24
C ARG A 72 -5.28 7.70 -19.73
N GLY A 73 -4.95 7.49 -18.46
CA GLY A 73 -3.71 7.90 -17.84
C GLY A 73 -2.55 6.95 -18.16
N ARG A 74 -1.37 7.35 -17.75
CA ARG A 74 -0.17 6.52 -17.86
C ARG A 74 0.25 6.05 -16.47
N ALA A 75 0.27 4.72 -16.26
CA ALA A 75 0.76 4.13 -15.04
C ALA A 75 2.28 4.32 -14.91
N SER A 76 2.73 4.72 -13.72
CA SER A 76 4.15 4.82 -13.38
C SER A 76 4.79 3.44 -13.28
N ALA A 77 6.09 3.35 -13.62
CA ALA A 77 6.85 2.12 -13.49
C ALA A 77 7.26 1.86 -12.03
N PRO A 78 7.40 0.59 -11.60
CA PRO A 78 7.96 0.27 -10.29
C PRO A 78 9.43 0.73 -10.20
N LYS A 79 9.85 1.10 -8.99
CA LYS A 79 11.25 1.33 -8.64
C LYS A 79 11.85 0.04 -8.08
N THR A 80 13.18 -0.04 -8.09
CA THR A 80 13.92 -1.10 -7.42
C THR A 80 13.89 -0.92 -5.89
N TRP A 81 14.13 -2.00 -5.13
CA TRP A 81 14.29 -1.90 -3.67
C TRP A 81 15.33 -0.86 -3.26
N LYS A 82 16.45 -0.79 -3.98
CA LYS A 82 17.51 0.19 -3.70
C LYS A 82 17.02 1.64 -3.81
N GLU A 83 16.18 1.92 -4.80
CA GLU A 83 15.60 3.26 -4.99
C GLU A 83 14.57 3.57 -3.91
N TYR A 84 13.72 2.60 -3.54
CA TYR A 84 12.78 2.78 -2.42
C TYR A 84 13.51 2.93 -1.09
N ALA A 85 14.52 2.12 -0.80
CA ALA A 85 15.30 2.19 0.43
C ALA A 85 16.10 3.51 0.56
N ALA A 86 16.41 4.17 -0.54
CA ALA A 86 17.01 5.51 -0.50
C ALA A 86 16.01 6.60 -0.09
N ILE A 87 14.71 6.40 -0.38
CA ILE A 87 13.62 7.32 0.00
C ILE A 87 13.11 6.98 1.41
N TYR A 88 12.96 5.70 1.70
CA TYR A 88 12.43 5.14 2.94
C TYR A 88 13.44 4.15 3.53
N PRO A 89 14.50 4.64 4.20
CA PRO A 89 15.56 3.77 4.73
C PRO A 89 15.00 2.74 5.71
N PRO A 90 15.17 1.42 5.45
CA PRO A 90 14.73 0.41 6.41
C PRO A 90 15.61 0.44 7.66
N PRO A 91 15.07 0.06 8.83
CA PRO A 91 15.86 -0.14 10.02
C PRO A 91 16.82 -1.33 9.83
N LYS A 92 17.78 -1.48 10.75
CA LYS A 92 18.60 -2.69 10.79
C LYS A 92 17.73 -3.88 11.20
N LEU A 93 17.63 -4.88 10.33
CA LEU A 93 16.90 -6.11 10.58
C LEU A 93 17.88 -7.23 10.95
N ALA A 94 17.74 -7.80 12.12
CA ALA A 94 18.61 -8.85 12.65
C ALA A 94 17.85 -10.09 13.15
N SER A 95 16.52 -10.03 13.23
CA SER A 95 15.65 -11.10 13.70
C SER A 95 14.31 -11.13 12.95
N GLU A 96 13.56 -12.23 13.06
CA GLU A 96 12.18 -12.32 12.58
C GLU A 96 11.32 -11.22 13.21
N THR A 97 11.50 -10.94 14.50
CA THR A 97 10.77 -9.88 15.22
C THR A 97 11.00 -8.51 14.60
N ASP A 98 12.25 -8.17 14.25
CA ASP A 98 12.55 -6.88 13.61
C ASP A 98 11.84 -6.77 12.25
N VAL A 99 11.84 -7.86 11.47
CA VAL A 99 11.13 -7.89 10.17
C VAL A 99 9.63 -7.70 10.35
N LEU A 100 9.02 -8.40 11.32
CA LEU A 100 7.60 -8.30 11.61
C LEU A 100 7.21 -6.90 12.10
N GLN A 101 8.02 -6.27 12.97
CA GLN A 101 7.78 -4.91 13.44
C GLN A 101 7.86 -3.90 12.30
N TYR A 102 8.86 -4.04 11.43
CA TYR A 102 8.98 -3.16 10.28
C TYR A 102 7.83 -3.35 9.31
N ALA A 103 7.46 -4.59 8.97
CA ALA A 103 6.29 -4.88 8.15
C ALA A 103 5.00 -4.28 8.76
N ALA A 104 4.77 -4.46 10.06
CA ALA A 104 3.61 -3.88 10.74
C ALA A 104 3.56 -2.34 10.65
N SER A 105 4.72 -1.68 10.68
CA SER A 105 4.80 -0.22 10.49
C SER A 105 4.46 0.20 9.07
N LEU A 106 4.84 -0.59 8.07
CA LEU A 106 4.53 -0.33 6.66
C LEU A 106 3.05 -0.54 6.37
N GLU A 107 2.46 -1.65 6.83
CA GLU A 107 1.02 -1.92 6.64
C GLU A 107 0.14 -0.86 7.32
N ARG A 108 0.52 -0.43 8.55
CA ARG A 108 -0.16 0.69 9.21
C ARG A 108 -0.11 1.95 8.35
N SER A 109 1.06 2.26 7.81
CA SER A 109 1.25 3.46 6.98
C SER A 109 0.46 3.38 5.68
N ALA A 110 0.38 2.19 5.06
CA ALA A 110 -0.43 1.95 3.87
C ALA A 110 -1.92 2.15 4.16
N ALA A 111 -2.46 1.53 5.22
CA ALA A 111 -3.86 1.69 5.62
C ALA A 111 -4.24 3.16 5.86
N VAL A 112 -3.35 3.93 6.52
CA VAL A 112 -3.54 5.38 6.75
C VAL A 112 -3.50 6.16 5.43
N ALA A 113 -2.55 5.86 4.56
CA ALA A 113 -2.40 6.53 3.27
C ALA A 113 -3.63 6.31 2.38
N ASP A 114 -4.14 5.09 2.31
CA ASP A 114 -5.33 4.74 1.53
C ASP A 114 -6.60 5.43 2.06
N THR A 115 -6.74 5.52 3.38
CA THR A 115 -7.83 6.29 3.99
C THR A 115 -7.77 7.78 3.60
N LYS A 116 -6.56 8.37 3.59
CA LYS A 116 -6.35 9.75 3.12
C LYS A 116 -6.62 9.89 1.62
N MET A 117 -6.31 8.86 0.82
CA MET A 117 -6.59 8.81 -0.61
C MET A 117 -8.10 8.86 -0.89
N VAL A 118 -8.93 8.14 -0.11
CA VAL A 118 -10.40 8.20 -0.21
C VAL A 118 -10.94 9.64 -0.10
N ALA A 119 -10.34 10.45 0.78
CA ALA A 119 -10.76 11.85 0.97
C ALA A 119 -10.38 12.77 -0.18
N LYS A 120 -9.34 12.44 -0.96
CA LYS A 120 -8.79 13.29 -2.03
C LYS A 120 -9.38 12.99 -3.41
N LEU A 121 -9.71 11.72 -3.69
CA LEU A 121 -10.21 11.28 -4.99
C LEU A 121 -11.58 11.88 -5.31
N HIS A 122 -11.81 12.23 -6.57
CA HIS A 122 -13.09 12.78 -7.04
C HIS A 122 -14.07 11.66 -7.45
N ASP A 123 -13.59 10.64 -8.17
CA ASP A 123 -14.43 9.52 -8.61
C ASP A 123 -14.85 8.61 -7.45
N PRO A 124 -16.17 8.41 -7.20
CA PRO A 124 -16.66 7.53 -6.14
C PRO A 124 -16.21 6.08 -6.28
N ALA A 125 -16.00 5.58 -7.52
CA ALA A 125 -15.53 4.22 -7.73
C ALA A 125 -14.07 4.06 -7.28
N LEU A 126 -13.23 5.09 -7.49
CA LEU A 126 -11.85 5.10 -7.01
C LEU A 126 -11.79 5.22 -5.48
N ARG A 127 -12.65 6.03 -4.87
CA ARG A 127 -12.81 6.08 -3.40
C ARG A 127 -13.13 4.70 -2.84
N THR A 128 -14.07 3.98 -3.48
CA THR A 128 -14.44 2.62 -3.08
C THR A 128 -13.26 1.65 -3.24
N LEU A 129 -12.48 1.76 -4.30
CA LEU A 129 -11.27 0.95 -4.51
C LEU A 129 -10.29 1.14 -3.34
N PHE A 130 -9.92 2.39 -3.03
CA PHE A 130 -8.96 2.67 -1.96
C PHE A 130 -9.51 2.35 -0.56
N ALA A 131 -10.80 2.52 -0.31
CA ALA A 131 -11.41 2.06 0.94
C ALA A 131 -11.30 0.54 1.13
N ARG A 132 -11.40 -0.24 0.05
CA ARG A 132 -11.24 -1.71 0.08
C ARG A 132 -9.77 -2.10 0.26
N ILE A 133 -8.85 -1.45 -0.44
CA ILE A 133 -7.41 -1.68 -0.29
C ILE A 133 -7.00 -1.38 1.15
N GLY A 134 -7.27 -0.18 1.65
CA GLY A 134 -6.92 0.21 3.02
C GLY A 134 -7.55 -0.67 4.11
N GLY A 135 -8.71 -1.27 3.83
CA GLY A 135 -9.31 -2.30 4.70
C GLY A 135 -8.45 -3.57 4.76
N VAL A 136 -7.85 -4.01 3.65
CA VAL A 136 -6.94 -5.17 3.60
C VAL A 136 -5.63 -4.84 4.32
N GLU A 137 -5.04 -3.67 4.07
CA GLU A 137 -3.82 -3.23 4.75
C GLU A 137 -3.99 -3.15 6.27
N ALA A 138 -5.15 -2.70 6.75
CA ALA A 138 -5.49 -2.74 8.18
C ALA A 138 -5.58 -4.17 8.73
N MET A 139 -6.08 -5.14 7.95
CA MET A 139 -6.09 -6.55 8.35
C MET A 139 -4.69 -7.16 8.37
N HIS A 140 -3.82 -6.81 7.41
CA HIS A 140 -2.40 -7.20 7.43
C HIS A 140 -1.71 -6.68 8.69
N TRP A 141 -1.87 -5.39 8.99
CA TRP A 141 -1.36 -4.78 10.21
C TRP A 141 -1.83 -5.50 11.47
N ALA A 142 -3.14 -5.76 11.59
CA ALA A 142 -3.71 -6.46 12.74
C ALA A 142 -3.12 -7.87 12.91
N LEU A 143 -2.93 -8.62 11.81
CA LEU A 143 -2.34 -9.96 11.86
C LEU A 143 -0.86 -9.93 12.27
N LEU A 144 -0.09 -8.96 11.77
CA LEU A 144 1.31 -8.77 12.15
C LEU A 144 1.43 -8.43 13.64
N ARG A 145 0.60 -7.53 14.17
CA ARG A 145 0.54 -7.23 15.61
C ARG A 145 0.21 -8.47 16.45
N SER A 146 -0.80 -9.23 16.03
CA SER A 146 -1.16 -10.49 16.71
C SER A 146 0.01 -11.48 16.70
N THR A 147 0.75 -11.57 15.59
CA THR A 147 1.93 -12.43 15.48
C THR A 147 3.06 -11.99 16.42
N LEU A 148 3.19 -10.69 16.66
CA LEU A 148 4.11 -10.07 17.62
C LEU A 148 3.66 -10.22 19.08
N GLY A 149 2.49 -10.79 19.36
CA GLY A 149 1.91 -10.87 20.70
C GLY A 149 1.31 -9.55 21.20
N GLU A 150 1.09 -8.60 20.32
CA GLU A 150 0.47 -7.31 20.61
C GLU A 150 -1.04 -7.35 20.38
N PRO A 151 -1.82 -6.45 21.00
CA PRO A 151 -3.23 -6.30 20.67
C PRO A 151 -3.43 -6.03 19.18
N PRO A 152 -4.20 -6.87 18.45
CA PRO A 152 -4.37 -6.71 17.00
C PRO A 152 -5.13 -5.43 16.63
N ILE A 153 -6.01 -4.97 17.50
CA ILE A 153 -6.79 -3.74 17.36
C ILE A 153 -6.47 -2.86 18.57
N PRO A 154 -5.45 -1.99 18.47
CA PRO A 154 -5.02 -1.18 19.62
C PRO A 154 -5.99 -0.03 19.92
N ASP A 155 -6.72 0.46 18.92
CA ASP A 155 -7.60 1.62 18.97
C ASP A 155 -8.92 1.37 18.24
N SER A 156 -9.95 2.17 18.56
CA SER A 156 -11.26 2.08 17.89
C SER A 156 -11.23 2.65 16.46
N PHE A 157 -10.21 3.40 16.10
CA PHE A 157 -10.03 4.03 14.78
C PHE A 157 -8.62 3.80 14.27
N LEU A 158 -8.46 3.74 12.94
CA LEU A 158 -7.13 3.88 12.35
C LEU A 158 -6.51 5.22 12.77
N PRO A 159 -5.21 5.23 13.11
CA PRO A 159 -4.52 6.48 13.39
C PRO A 159 -4.64 7.47 12.24
N ALA A 160 -4.71 8.76 12.56
CA ALA A 160 -4.85 9.81 11.54
C ALA A 160 -3.49 10.22 10.92
N ASP A 161 -2.38 9.79 11.52
CA ASP A 161 -0.99 10.14 11.19
C ASP A 161 -0.10 8.90 11.00
#